data_d56627a707e36bbb4543156c51774af2
#
_entry.id   d56627a707e36bbb4543156c51774af2
#
_cell.length_a   1.000
_cell.length_b   1.000
_cell.length_c   1.000
_cell.angle_alpha   90.00
_cell.angle_beta   90.00
_cell.angle_gamma   90.00
#
_symmetry.space_group_name_H-M   'P 1'
#
loop_
_entity.id
_entity.type
_entity.pdbx_description
1 polymer ?
#
loop_
_entity_poly.entity_id
_entity_poly.type
_entity_poly.pdbx_seq_one_letter_code
_entity_poly.pdbx_strand_id
1 'polypeptide(L)'
;MSKSTKTVAAFDWADPLAMDDTLTDEERLVRDSIRRFCQEELQPRVLEAFREEKVDRSLFPRMGELGLLGSTIEGYGCAGLNYVCYGLAAREVERVDSGYRSMMSVQSSLVMYPIFAYGSEEQREKYLPRLATGEAVGCFGLTEPDHGSDPGGMKTRARSVDGGYRLSGAKMWITNSPIADVFV
;
A
#
# COMPACT_ATOMS: atom_id res chain seq x y z
N MET A 1 -44.82 32.82 13.93
CA MET A 1 -43.39 32.54 13.69
C MET A 1 -43.02 31.29 14.47
N SER A 2 -42.95 30.15 13.77
CA SER A 2 -42.56 28.87 14.38
C SER A 2 -41.04 28.88 14.52
N LYS A 3 -40.53 28.80 15.76
CA LYS A 3 -39.13 28.58 16.03
C LYS A 3 -38.77 27.13 15.65
N SER A 4 -38.13 26.96 14.52
CA SER A 4 -37.47 25.68 14.18
C SER A 4 -36.43 25.39 15.26
N THR A 5 -36.71 24.47 16.16
CA THR A 5 -35.74 23.87 17.09
C THR A 5 -34.79 23.04 16.22
N LYS A 6 -33.59 23.58 15.95
CA LYS A 6 -32.51 22.76 15.40
C LYS A 6 -32.21 21.64 16.37
N THR A 7 -32.59 20.42 16.03
CA THR A 7 -32.19 19.23 16.77
C THR A 7 -30.67 19.13 16.63
N VAL A 8 -29.94 19.29 17.71
CA VAL A 8 -28.48 19.03 17.75
C VAL A 8 -28.31 17.53 17.56
N ALA A 9 -27.57 17.14 16.54
CA ALA A 9 -27.26 15.72 16.31
C ALA A 9 -26.58 15.13 17.54
N ALA A 10 -26.97 13.91 17.91
CA ALA A 10 -26.30 13.19 18.99
C ALA A 10 -24.82 12.97 18.65
N PHE A 11 -23.95 13.09 19.65
CA PHE A 11 -22.52 12.86 19.45
C PHE A 11 -22.27 11.37 19.16
N ASP A 12 -21.57 11.09 18.05
CA ASP A 12 -21.19 9.73 17.66
C ASP A 12 -19.72 9.47 18.01
N TRP A 13 -19.51 8.54 18.95
CA TRP A 13 -18.15 8.14 19.34
C TRP A 13 -17.40 7.35 18.27
N ALA A 14 -18.09 6.74 17.32
CA ALA A 14 -17.48 6.01 16.21
C ALA A 14 -16.95 6.97 15.13
N ASP A 15 -17.61 8.13 14.97
CA ASP A 15 -17.21 9.21 14.05
C ASP A 15 -17.36 10.58 14.71
N PRO A 16 -16.51 10.92 15.72
CA PRO A 16 -16.66 12.13 16.53
C PRO A 16 -16.50 13.43 15.76
N LEU A 17 -15.93 13.39 14.56
CA LEU A 17 -15.73 14.54 13.67
C LEU A 17 -16.71 14.55 12.49
N ALA A 18 -17.67 13.64 12.45
CA ALA A 18 -18.62 13.46 11.36
C ALA A 18 -17.92 13.38 9.98
N MET A 19 -16.78 12.69 9.93
CA MET A 19 -16.00 12.53 8.68
C MET A 19 -16.76 11.73 7.63
N ASP A 20 -17.56 10.77 8.05
CA ASP A 20 -18.38 9.96 7.16
C ASP A 20 -19.41 10.78 6.37
N ASP A 21 -19.85 11.91 6.91
CA ASP A 21 -20.78 12.82 6.20
C ASP A 21 -20.14 13.51 5.00
N THR A 22 -18.80 13.58 4.97
CA THR A 22 -18.05 14.20 3.86
C THR A 22 -17.77 13.25 2.69
N LEU A 23 -17.98 11.94 2.89
CA LEU A 23 -17.68 10.92 1.90
C LEU A 23 -18.79 10.81 0.86
N THR A 24 -18.42 10.56 -0.40
CA THR A 24 -19.33 10.15 -1.45
C THR A 24 -19.82 8.71 -1.23
N ASP A 25 -20.88 8.31 -1.93
CA ASP A 25 -21.39 6.94 -1.86
C ASP A 25 -20.36 5.90 -2.35
N GLU A 26 -19.57 6.26 -3.37
CA GLU A 26 -18.49 5.42 -3.88
C GLU A 26 -17.39 5.23 -2.83
N GLU A 27 -16.95 6.31 -2.18
CA GLU A 27 -15.94 6.25 -1.13
C GLU A 27 -16.40 5.43 0.09
N ARG A 28 -17.68 5.54 0.45
CA ARG A 28 -18.29 4.68 1.49
C ARG A 28 -18.29 3.22 1.06
N LEU A 29 -18.67 2.91 -0.18
CA LEU A 29 -18.67 1.54 -0.70
C LEU A 29 -17.28 0.92 -0.68
N VAL A 30 -16.27 1.67 -1.14
CA VAL A 30 -14.85 1.25 -1.10
C VAL A 30 -14.43 0.97 0.34
N ARG A 31 -14.64 1.91 1.25
CA ARG A 31 -14.34 1.73 2.69
C ARG A 31 -14.97 0.47 3.26
N ASP A 32 -16.27 0.28 3.04
CA ASP A 32 -17.02 -0.82 3.65
C ASP A 32 -16.61 -2.18 3.08
N SER A 33 -16.28 -2.23 1.80
CA SER A 33 -15.76 -3.44 1.15
C SER A 33 -14.40 -3.84 1.71
N ILE A 34 -13.50 -2.87 1.88
CA ILE A 34 -12.17 -3.09 2.43
C ILE A 34 -12.25 -3.44 3.92
N ARG A 35 -13.10 -2.77 4.69
CA ARG A 35 -13.35 -3.12 6.09
C ARG A 35 -13.78 -4.57 6.25
N ARG A 36 -14.68 -5.05 5.40
CA ARG A 36 -15.12 -6.45 5.41
C ARG A 36 -13.96 -7.39 5.17
N PHE A 37 -13.19 -7.18 4.11
CA PHE A 37 -11.99 -7.95 3.82
C PHE A 37 -11.01 -7.96 5.01
N CYS A 38 -10.74 -6.81 5.60
CA CYS A 38 -9.83 -6.69 6.75
C CYS A 38 -10.31 -7.52 7.94
N GLN A 39 -11.61 -7.50 8.25
CA GLN A 39 -12.17 -8.25 9.38
C GLN A 39 -12.25 -9.76 9.10
N GLU A 40 -12.55 -10.17 7.86
CA GLU A 40 -12.75 -11.55 7.50
C GLU A 40 -11.43 -12.27 7.17
N GLU A 41 -10.45 -11.59 6.56
CA GLU A 41 -9.24 -12.23 6.08
C GLU A 41 -7.96 -11.81 6.81
N LEU A 42 -7.82 -10.54 7.21
CA LEU A 42 -6.59 -10.07 7.87
C LEU A 42 -6.64 -10.27 9.39
N GLN A 43 -7.74 -9.86 10.03
CA GLN A 43 -7.89 -9.89 11.49
C GLN A 43 -7.68 -11.29 12.10
N PRO A 44 -8.18 -12.40 11.50
CA PRO A 44 -7.98 -13.73 12.06
C PRO A 44 -6.51 -14.21 12.03
N ARG A 45 -5.69 -13.65 11.14
CA ARG A 45 -4.29 -14.07 10.92
C ARG A 45 -3.26 -13.29 11.70
N VAL A 46 -3.59 -12.05 12.12
CA VAL A 46 -2.60 -11.08 12.63
C VAL A 46 -1.87 -11.57 13.87
N LEU A 47 -2.56 -12.22 14.79
CA LEU A 47 -1.96 -12.66 16.06
C LEU A 47 -0.91 -13.75 15.85
N GLU A 48 -1.20 -14.71 14.98
CA GLU A 48 -0.26 -15.78 14.63
C GLU A 48 0.92 -15.24 13.83
N ALA A 49 0.63 -14.42 12.80
CA ALA A 49 1.65 -13.77 11.98
C ALA A 49 2.64 -12.96 12.82
N PHE A 50 2.13 -12.20 13.80
CA PHE A 50 2.95 -11.43 14.72
C PHE A 50 3.82 -12.32 15.63
N ARG A 51 3.24 -13.39 16.20
CA ARG A 51 3.97 -14.30 17.11
C ARG A 51 5.03 -15.12 16.40
N GLU A 52 4.81 -15.48 15.15
CA GLU A 52 5.70 -16.31 14.35
C GLU A 52 6.63 -15.50 13.46
N GLU A 53 6.52 -14.15 13.48
CA GLU A 53 7.29 -13.22 12.63
C GLU A 53 7.17 -13.59 11.14
N LYS A 54 5.97 -13.99 10.70
CA LYS A 54 5.71 -14.46 9.33
C LYS A 54 4.84 -13.50 8.55
N VAL A 55 5.11 -13.41 7.25
CA VAL A 55 4.27 -12.74 6.25
C VAL A 55 3.66 -13.79 5.34
N ASP A 56 2.34 -13.79 5.24
CA ASP A 56 1.62 -14.64 4.29
C ASP A 56 1.55 -13.95 2.92
N ARG A 57 2.40 -14.40 1.98
CA ARG A 57 2.42 -13.87 0.62
C ARG A 57 1.09 -14.03 -0.12
N SER A 58 0.24 -14.99 0.28
CA SER A 58 -1.07 -15.19 -0.35
C SER A 58 -2.02 -14.01 -0.18
N LEU A 59 -1.72 -13.07 0.72
CA LEU A 59 -2.49 -11.85 0.90
C LEU A 59 -2.34 -10.87 -0.27
N PHE A 60 -1.21 -10.89 -1.01
CA PHE A 60 -1.02 -9.98 -2.16
C PHE A 60 -2.04 -10.22 -3.27
N PRO A 61 -2.26 -11.45 -3.78
CA PRO A 61 -3.34 -11.70 -4.73
C PRO A 61 -4.72 -11.29 -4.21
N ARG A 62 -5.01 -11.52 -2.92
CA ARG A 62 -6.29 -11.13 -2.33
C ARG A 62 -6.47 -9.59 -2.30
N MET A 63 -5.41 -8.85 -1.98
CA MET A 63 -5.40 -7.39 -2.07
C MET A 63 -5.51 -6.91 -3.52
N GLY A 64 -4.89 -7.62 -4.47
CA GLY A 64 -4.98 -7.33 -5.90
C GLY A 64 -6.40 -7.47 -6.44
N GLU A 65 -7.11 -8.55 -6.09
CA GLU A 65 -8.51 -8.78 -6.46
C GLU A 65 -9.46 -7.66 -6.01
N LEU A 66 -9.12 -6.98 -4.91
CA LEU A 66 -9.86 -5.84 -4.38
C LEU A 66 -9.40 -4.50 -4.96
N GLY A 67 -8.42 -4.49 -5.86
CA GLY A 67 -7.84 -3.27 -6.43
C GLY A 67 -7.06 -2.42 -5.43
N LEU A 68 -6.57 -3.00 -4.32
CA LEU A 68 -5.81 -2.28 -3.30
C LEU A 68 -4.37 -1.97 -3.71
N LEU A 69 -3.81 -2.77 -4.63
CA LEU A 69 -2.43 -2.62 -5.07
C LEU A 69 -2.35 -1.65 -6.25
N GLY A 70 -1.62 -0.55 -6.07
CA GLY A 70 -1.55 0.53 -7.04
C GLY A 70 -2.87 1.24 -7.29
N SER A 71 -3.76 1.29 -6.29
CA SER A 71 -5.16 1.71 -6.43
C SER A 71 -5.37 3.10 -7.04
N THR A 72 -4.39 4.00 -6.98
CA THR A 72 -4.46 5.36 -7.54
C THR A 72 -3.85 5.48 -8.94
N ILE A 73 -3.33 4.40 -9.50
CA ILE A 73 -2.75 4.38 -10.85
C ILE A 73 -3.86 4.12 -11.86
N GLU A 74 -3.89 4.89 -12.94
CA GLU A 74 -4.78 4.68 -14.07
C GLU A 74 -4.16 3.72 -15.08
N GLY A 75 -4.91 2.72 -15.52
CA GLY A 75 -4.42 1.71 -16.47
C GLY A 75 -3.67 0.54 -15.81
N TYR A 76 -3.05 -0.29 -16.60
CA TYR A 76 -2.21 -1.43 -16.22
C TYR A 76 -2.88 -2.44 -15.25
N GLY A 77 -4.22 -2.51 -15.27
CA GLY A 77 -4.98 -3.38 -14.38
C GLY A 77 -5.21 -2.81 -12.96
N CYS A 78 -4.80 -1.57 -12.71
CA CYS A 78 -5.04 -0.86 -11.47
C CYS A 78 -6.44 -0.22 -11.42
N ALA A 79 -6.94 0.07 -10.20
CA ALA A 79 -8.32 0.51 -10.01
C ALA A 79 -8.60 1.97 -10.40
N GLY A 80 -7.59 2.85 -10.46
CA GLY A 80 -7.76 4.27 -10.80
C GLY A 80 -8.57 5.07 -9.79
N LEU A 81 -8.54 4.70 -8.51
CA LEU A 81 -9.30 5.34 -7.45
C LEU A 81 -8.68 6.69 -7.03
N ASN A 82 -9.50 7.55 -6.44
CA ASN A 82 -9.02 8.80 -5.86
C ASN A 82 -8.24 8.57 -4.55
N TYR A 83 -7.51 9.59 -4.09
CA TYR A 83 -6.70 9.51 -2.89
C TYR A 83 -7.49 9.38 -1.59
N VAL A 84 -8.77 9.79 -1.57
CA VAL A 84 -9.65 9.57 -0.41
C VAL A 84 -9.92 8.07 -0.26
N CYS A 85 -10.24 7.38 -1.34
CA CYS A 85 -10.40 5.92 -1.36
C CYS A 85 -9.12 5.21 -0.88
N TYR A 86 -7.93 5.64 -1.35
CA TYR A 86 -6.67 5.10 -0.87
C TYR A 86 -6.46 5.33 0.62
N GLY A 87 -6.74 6.53 1.13
CA GLY A 87 -6.65 6.86 2.55
C GLY A 87 -7.61 6.02 3.41
N LEU A 88 -8.84 5.81 2.95
CA LEU A 88 -9.83 4.95 3.61
C LEU A 88 -9.37 3.49 3.63
N ALA A 89 -8.82 3.00 2.51
CA ALA A 89 -8.23 1.67 2.42
C ALA A 89 -7.08 1.49 3.43
N ALA A 90 -6.14 2.42 3.42
CA ALA A 90 -5.01 2.41 4.35
C ALA A 90 -5.46 2.42 5.81
N ARG A 91 -6.48 3.22 6.15
CA ARG A 91 -7.07 3.28 7.50
C ARG A 91 -7.67 1.95 7.94
N GLU A 92 -8.43 1.28 7.08
CA GLU A 92 -9.07 0.01 7.44
C GLU A 92 -8.04 -1.12 7.60
N VAL A 93 -7.00 -1.16 6.76
CA VAL A 93 -5.90 -2.12 6.90
C VAL A 93 -5.06 -1.83 8.16
N GLU A 94 -4.73 -0.55 8.43
CA GLU A 94 -4.02 -0.12 9.64
C GLU A 94 -4.74 -0.49 10.92
N ARG A 95 -6.08 -0.47 10.92
CA ARG A 95 -6.89 -0.90 12.08
C ARG A 95 -6.68 -2.35 12.48
N VAL A 96 -6.21 -3.18 11.56
CA VAL A 96 -5.84 -4.57 11.85
C VAL A 96 -4.38 -4.62 12.28
N ASP A 97 -3.47 -4.14 11.42
CA ASP A 97 -2.03 -4.19 11.69
C ASP A 97 -1.24 -3.25 10.78
N SER A 98 -0.29 -2.52 11.37
CA SER A 98 0.61 -1.62 10.64
C SER A 98 1.51 -2.34 9.65
N GLY A 99 1.88 -3.59 9.89
CA GLY A 99 2.67 -4.41 8.98
C GLY A 99 1.92 -4.69 7.69
N TYR A 100 0.65 -5.07 7.77
CA TYR A 100 -0.20 -5.26 6.59
C TYR A 100 -0.41 -3.96 5.81
N ARG A 101 -0.61 -2.84 6.50
CA ARG A 101 -0.71 -1.55 5.84
C ARG A 101 0.61 -1.16 5.17
N SER A 102 1.75 -1.38 5.82
CA SER A 102 3.08 -1.13 5.24
C SER A 102 3.31 -2.01 4.00
N MET A 103 2.97 -3.29 4.06
CA MET A 103 3.03 -4.23 2.94
C MET A 103 2.28 -3.71 1.71
N MET A 104 1.02 -3.28 1.88
CA MET A 104 0.18 -2.70 0.83
C MET A 104 0.76 -1.38 0.30
N SER A 105 1.17 -0.48 1.20
CA SER A 105 1.63 0.85 0.81
C SER A 105 3.00 0.85 0.13
N VAL A 106 3.91 -0.03 0.52
CA VAL A 106 5.19 -0.20 -0.18
C VAL A 106 4.97 -0.68 -1.61
N GLN A 107 4.12 -1.70 -1.78
CA GLN A 107 3.76 -2.18 -3.11
C GLN A 107 3.21 -1.04 -3.98
N SER A 108 2.22 -0.30 -3.48
CA SER A 108 1.49 0.71 -4.24
C SER A 108 2.32 1.98 -4.49
N SER A 109 2.88 2.56 -3.40
CA SER A 109 3.44 3.91 -3.43
C SER A 109 4.93 3.95 -3.74
N LEU A 110 5.70 2.96 -3.23
CA LEU A 110 7.16 2.96 -3.35
C LEU A 110 7.68 2.06 -4.48
N VAL A 111 6.87 1.13 -4.97
CA VAL A 111 7.23 0.24 -6.08
C VAL A 111 6.45 0.59 -7.35
N MET A 112 5.12 0.47 -7.31
CA MET A 112 4.31 0.67 -8.52
C MET A 112 4.32 2.11 -9.00
N TYR A 113 4.18 3.08 -8.08
CA TYR A 113 4.14 4.48 -8.47
C TYR A 113 5.46 4.98 -9.12
N PRO A 114 6.66 4.70 -8.60
CA PRO A 114 7.89 5.06 -9.30
C PRO A 114 8.03 4.40 -10.68
N ILE A 115 7.62 3.14 -10.83
CA ILE A 115 7.61 2.47 -12.15
C ILE A 115 6.64 3.19 -13.09
N PHE A 116 5.44 3.56 -12.60
CA PHE A 116 4.45 4.29 -13.37
C PHE A 116 4.94 5.69 -13.77
N ALA A 117 5.50 6.45 -12.82
CA ALA A 117 5.88 7.84 -13.04
C ALA A 117 7.17 8.02 -13.85
N TYR A 118 8.14 7.12 -13.68
CA TYR A 118 9.50 7.29 -14.19
C TYR A 118 9.98 6.15 -15.10
N GLY A 119 9.28 5.03 -15.13
CA GLY A 119 9.62 3.89 -15.99
C GLY A 119 9.31 4.15 -17.47
N SER A 120 10.00 3.42 -18.37
CA SER A 120 9.61 3.35 -19.78
C SER A 120 8.28 2.61 -19.93
N GLU A 121 7.61 2.79 -21.08
CA GLU A 121 6.35 2.06 -21.35
C GLU A 121 6.54 0.55 -21.29
N GLU A 122 7.64 0.05 -21.82
CA GLU A 122 8.01 -1.37 -21.74
C GLU A 122 8.13 -1.85 -20.27
N GLN A 123 8.70 -1.02 -19.38
CA GLN A 123 8.79 -1.33 -17.95
C GLN A 123 7.43 -1.30 -17.29
N ARG A 124 6.57 -0.34 -17.61
CA ARG A 124 5.19 -0.23 -17.07
C ARG A 124 4.38 -1.46 -17.46
N GLU A 125 4.34 -1.81 -18.76
CA GLU A 125 3.63 -2.98 -19.27
C GLU A 125 4.14 -4.29 -18.67
N LYS A 126 5.44 -4.39 -18.45
CA LYS A 126 6.07 -5.61 -17.92
C LYS A 126 5.77 -5.82 -16.42
N TYR A 127 5.81 -4.77 -15.62
CA TYR A 127 5.80 -4.91 -14.17
C TYR A 127 4.46 -4.56 -13.53
N LEU A 128 3.79 -3.49 -13.96
CA LEU A 128 2.60 -2.99 -13.26
C LEU A 128 1.44 -4.00 -13.23
N PRO A 129 1.08 -4.70 -14.31
CA PRO A 129 -0.03 -5.65 -14.26
C PRO A 129 0.18 -6.79 -13.25
N ARG A 130 1.41 -7.31 -13.17
CA ARG A 130 1.75 -8.39 -12.23
C ARG A 130 1.82 -7.91 -10.79
N LEU A 131 2.25 -6.67 -10.57
CA LEU A 131 2.25 -6.03 -9.26
C LEU A 131 0.83 -5.67 -8.81
N ALA A 132 -0.05 -5.23 -9.73
CA ALA A 132 -1.44 -4.90 -9.45
C ALA A 132 -2.27 -6.12 -9.04
N THR A 133 -2.03 -7.27 -9.67
CA THR A 133 -2.69 -8.53 -9.31
C THR A 133 -2.10 -9.20 -8.06
N GLY A 134 -0.96 -8.71 -7.56
CA GLY A 134 -0.24 -9.36 -6.46
C GLY A 134 0.49 -10.66 -6.85
N GLU A 135 0.56 -11.00 -8.14
CA GLU A 135 1.40 -12.10 -8.64
C GLU A 135 2.88 -11.83 -8.34
N ALA A 136 3.31 -10.59 -8.55
CA ALA A 136 4.64 -10.12 -8.18
C ALA A 136 4.59 -9.21 -6.95
N VAL A 137 5.58 -9.34 -6.10
CA VAL A 137 5.78 -8.50 -4.91
C VAL A 137 7.00 -7.63 -5.11
N GLY A 138 6.87 -6.35 -4.77
CA GLY A 138 7.97 -5.40 -4.85
C GLY A 138 8.45 -4.90 -3.49
N CYS A 139 9.69 -4.43 -3.46
CA CYS A 139 10.25 -3.70 -2.33
C CYS A 139 11.05 -2.49 -2.81
N PHE A 140 11.28 -1.55 -1.88
CA PHE A 140 11.99 -0.30 -2.16
C PHE A 140 13.26 -0.21 -1.32
N GLY A 141 14.41 -0.31 -1.97
CA GLY A 141 15.71 -0.35 -1.34
C GLY A 141 16.32 1.04 -1.12
N LEU A 142 15.78 1.84 -0.19
CA LEU A 142 16.31 3.16 0.15
C LEU A 142 17.31 3.09 1.30
N THR A 143 16.85 2.74 2.49
CA THR A 143 17.59 2.81 3.75
C THR A 143 18.83 1.93 3.72
N GLU A 144 19.95 2.47 4.25
CA GLU A 144 21.19 1.75 4.50
C GLU A 144 21.53 1.75 6.00
N PRO A 145 22.44 0.88 6.48
CA PRO A 145 22.79 0.82 7.90
C PRO A 145 23.18 2.17 8.51
N ASP A 146 23.90 3.01 7.75
CA ASP A 146 24.39 4.33 8.20
C ASP A 146 23.58 5.51 7.64
N HIS A 147 22.59 5.25 6.77
CA HIS A 147 21.84 6.27 6.03
C HIS A 147 20.33 5.98 6.03
N GLY A 148 19.66 6.44 7.09
CA GLY A 148 18.21 6.41 7.22
C GLY A 148 17.60 7.76 6.84
N SER A 149 17.62 8.73 7.78
CA SER A 149 17.06 10.08 7.58
C SER A 149 17.84 10.93 6.58
N ASP A 150 19.08 10.57 6.28
CA ASP A 150 19.90 11.20 5.23
C ASP A 150 20.20 10.20 4.10
N PRO A 151 19.26 9.95 3.18
CA PRO A 151 19.48 9.04 2.05
C PRO A 151 20.46 9.61 1.03
N GLY A 152 20.75 10.91 1.05
CA GLY A 152 21.75 11.55 0.18
C GLY A 152 23.16 10.98 0.39
N GLY A 153 23.44 10.44 1.57
CA GLY A 153 24.73 9.82 1.92
C GLY A 153 24.89 8.36 1.51
N MET A 154 23.91 7.74 0.82
CA MET A 154 23.93 6.33 0.42
C MET A 154 25.25 5.91 -0.22
N LYS A 155 25.75 4.72 0.18
CA LYS A 155 27.00 4.14 -0.31
C LYS A 155 26.82 3.04 -1.35
N THR A 156 25.62 2.44 -1.45
CA THR A 156 25.32 1.45 -2.48
C THR A 156 25.55 2.02 -3.88
N ARG A 157 26.23 1.27 -4.73
CA ARG A 157 26.65 1.71 -6.07
C ARG A 157 26.30 0.67 -7.11
N ALA A 158 25.78 1.13 -8.25
CA ALA A 158 25.69 0.38 -9.50
C ALA A 158 26.83 0.84 -10.41
N ARG A 159 27.76 -0.02 -10.74
CA ARG A 159 28.85 0.25 -11.69
C ARG A 159 28.59 -0.47 -12.99
N SER A 160 28.72 0.24 -14.11
CA SER A 160 28.65 -0.37 -15.45
C SER A 160 29.79 -1.40 -15.62
N VAL A 161 29.44 -2.55 -16.17
CA VAL A 161 30.36 -3.63 -16.55
C VAL A 161 29.89 -4.17 -17.92
N ASP A 162 30.70 -4.99 -18.55
CA ASP A 162 30.29 -5.65 -19.81
C ASP A 162 28.99 -6.44 -19.57
N GLY A 163 27.97 -6.15 -20.38
CA GLY A 163 26.67 -6.81 -20.34
C GLY A 163 25.71 -6.33 -19.23
N GLY A 164 26.02 -5.26 -18.48
CA GLY A 164 25.08 -4.74 -17.46
C GLY A 164 25.70 -3.92 -16.35
N TYR A 165 25.26 -4.19 -15.11
CA TYR A 165 25.70 -3.46 -13.93
C TYR A 165 26.10 -4.41 -12.80
N ARG A 166 27.10 -3.99 -12.01
CA ARG A 166 27.46 -4.63 -10.74
C ARG A 166 26.97 -3.76 -9.60
N LEU A 167 26.06 -4.31 -8.76
CA LEU A 167 25.60 -3.69 -7.52
C LEU A 167 26.53 -4.06 -6.37
N SER A 168 26.87 -3.08 -5.52
CA SER A 168 27.66 -3.26 -4.30
C SER A 168 27.17 -2.34 -3.22
N GLY A 169 26.89 -2.88 -2.04
CA GLY A 169 26.35 -2.15 -0.89
C GLY A 169 25.46 -3.03 -0.02
N ALA A 170 24.78 -2.41 0.93
CA ALA A 170 23.81 -3.06 1.81
C ALA A 170 22.60 -2.16 2.02
N LYS A 171 21.43 -2.75 2.13
CA LYS A 171 20.19 -2.08 2.49
C LYS A 171 19.66 -2.64 3.81
N MET A 172 18.86 -1.86 4.55
CA MET A 172 18.37 -2.24 5.87
C MET A 172 16.90 -1.87 6.03
N TRP A 173 16.16 -2.69 6.77
CA TRP A 173 14.75 -2.47 7.10
C TRP A 173 13.83 -2.36 5.87
N ILE A 174 14.06 -3.19 4.87
CA ILE A 174 13.32 -3.12 3.61
C ILE A 174 12.05 -3.97 3.69
N THR A 175 10.91 -3.32 3.82
CA THR A 175 9.59 -3.96 3.81
C THR A 175 9.41 -4.81 2.54
N ASN A 176 8.87 -6.00 2.68
CA ASN A 176 8.65 -7.01 1.64
C ASN A 176 9.94 -7.70 1.11
N SER A 177 11.15 -7.24 1.42
CA SER A 177 12.37 -7.78 0.79
C SER A 177 12.55 -9.31 0.88
N PRO A 178 12.14 -10.00 1.97
CA PRO A 178 12.29 -11.46 2.05
C PRO A 178 11.42 -12.23 1.04
N ILE A 179 10.38 -11.59 0.49
CA ILE A 179 9.41 -12.22 -0.41
C ILE A 179 9.28 -11.48 -1.75
N ALA A 180 10.13 -10.48 -2.00
CA ALA A 180 10.04 -9.62 -3.19
C ALA A 180 10.60 -10.28 -4.44
N ASP A 181 9.92 -10.07 -5.57
CA ASP A 181 10.34 -10.41 -6.92
C ASP A 181 11.00 -9.21 -7.64
N VAL A 182 10.63 -7.98 -7.23
CA VAL A 182 11.08 -6.73 -7.86
C VAL A 182 11.67 -5.82 -6.78
N PHE A 183 12.85 -5.31 -7.05
CA PHE A 183 13.56 -4.36 -6.20
C PHE A 183 13.70 -3.02 -6.92
N VAL A 184 13.16 -1.94 -6.33
CA VAL A 184 13.26 -0.55 -6.79
C VAL A 184 14.25 0.21 -5.93
#